data_ad1444adf5c40884bde0cfc4f88acfbb
#
_entry.id   ad1444adf5c40884bde0cfc4f88acfbb
#
_cell.length_a   1.000
_cell.length_b   1.000
_cell.length_c   1.000
_cell.angle_alpha   90.00
_cell.angle_beta   90.00
_cell.angle_gamma   90.00
#
_symmetry.space_group_name_H-M   'P 1'
#
loop_
_entity.id
_entity.type
_entity.pdbx_description
1 polymer ?
#
loop_
_entity_poly.entity_id
_entity_poly.type
_entity_poly.pdbx_seq_one_letter_code
_entity_poly.pdbx_strand_id
1 'polypeptide(L)'
;MPGRSWLLFAQIPRKLLGKRHATAVITKVRTSCRLGLAYLRARSDGRMDLYEHQAKELFDRYGVPTLRGTVVNTPEEAAAAAESMDLPVVVKAQVKVGGRGKAGGVKLARTREDVVTHAEAILGMDIKGHTVHKVLIDPGVDIAEEYYMSFLIDRSNRSYLAMCSVAGGIDIETVAKEQPEALARISIDPDKGVDLACAREIAEQGHLPADILDAAAVTIERLYRVFDDADASLVEVNPMVRAGDGRVLAIDGKVTLDDNSEGRHRDLFAEYRDNSTADPRELAAKEVGLNYVKLDGTVGIIGNGAGLVMSTLDVVAYAGEAYENVRPANFLDIGGGASAAVMEAGLRIIMEDPQVEAVFVNVFGGITSCIEVANGILQALEQLGDCLTKPLVVRLDGNEVAPAREILDNAQHPLITTAGDMDEGAATVARITANRLGQLDAEK
;
A
#
# COMPACT_ATOMS: atom_id res chain seq x y z
N MET A 1 -10.77 -25.36 5.94
CA MET A 1 -9.36 -25.78 5.80
C MET A 1 -8.89 -25.47 4.38
N PRO A 2 -8.23 -24.36 4.13
CA PRO A 2 -7.49 -24.12 2.88
C PRO A 2 -6.02 -23.79 3.19
N GLY A 3 -5.34 -24.68 3.91
CA GLY A 3 -3.92 -24.51 4.26
C GLY A 3 -3.00 -25.61 3.77
N ARG A 4 -3.50 -26.58 2.95
CA ARG A 4 -2.72 -27.76 2.55
C ARG A 4 -2.24 -27.79 1.09
N SER A 5 -2.69 -26.88 0.22
CA SER A 5 -2.29 -26.92 -1.21
C SER A 5 -0.89 -26.36 -1.49
N TRP A 6 -0.35 -25.49 -0.66
CA TRP A 6 0.96 -24.87 -0.87
C TRP A 6 2.15 -25.70 -0.37
N LEU A 7 1.91 -26.70 0.47
CA LEU A 7 2.95 -27.61 0.98
C LEU A 7 3.24 -28.81 0.06
N LEU A 8 2.41 -29.07 -0.95
CA LEU A 8 2.60 -30.20 -1.86
C LEU A 8 3.75 -30.00 -2.87
N PHE A 9 4.15 -28.76 -3.17
CA PHE A 9 5.30 -28.48 -4.03
C PHE A 9 6.66 -28.58 -3.31
N ALA A 10 6.69 -28.61 -2.00
CA ALA A 10 7.92 -28.72 -1.22
C ALA A 10 8.40 -30.19 -1.02
N GLN A 11 7.63 -31.18 -1.48
CA GLN A 11 7.93 -32.62 -1.30
C GLN A 11 8.32 -33.35 -2.60
N ILE A 12 8.80 -32.63 -3.62
CA ILE A 12 9.45 -33.31 -4.76
C ILE A 12 10.76 -33.90 -4.26
N PRO A 13 10.95 -35.25 -4.30
CA PRO A 13 12.16 -35.86 -3.79
C PRO A 13 13.37 -35.33 -4.55
N ARG A 14 14.35 -34.76 -3.85
CA ARG A 14 15.62 -34.26 -4.38
C ARG A 14 16.40 -35.26 -5.29
N LYS A 15 15.96 -36.50 -5.33
CA LYS A 15 16.57 -37.58 -6.14
C LYS A 15 16.16 -37.56 -7.62
N LEU A 16 15.11 -36.85 -8.03
CA LEU A 16 14.59 -36.83 -9.40
C LEU A 16 15.02 -35.62 -10.22
N LEU A 17 15.55 -34.59 -9.59
CA LEU A 17 16.08 -33.41 -10.28
C LEU A 17 17.56 -33.30 -9.96
N GLY A 18 18.43 -33.27 -10.97
CA GLY A 18 19.86 -33.04 -10.80
C GLY A 18 20.09 -31.73 -10.02
N LYS A 19 21.15 -31.66 -9.20
CA LYS A 19 21.42 -30.54 -8.27
C LYS A 19 21.27 -29.14 -8.90
N ARG A 20 21.56 -28.99 -10.20
CA ARG A 20 21.42 -27.72 -10.93
C ARG A 20 19.96 -27.31 -11.19
N HIS A 21 19.07 -28.28 -11.46
CA HIS A 21 17.64 -28.01 -11.70
C HIS A 21 16.86 -27.74 -10.40
N ALA A 22 17.22 -28.40 -9.29
CA ALA A 22 16.57 -28.15 -8.01
C ALA A 22 16.87 -26.73 -7.47
N THR A 23 18.10 -26.24 -7.66
CA THR A 23 18.49 -24.88 -7.26
C THR A 23 17.78 -23.85 -8.12
N ALA A 24 17.67 -24.07 -9.43
CA ALA A 24 16.96 -23.18 -10.35
C ALA A 24 15.45 -23.10 -10.01
N VAL A 25 14.78 -24.21 -9.70
CA VAL A 25 13.36 -24.23 -9.32
C VAL A 25 13.13 -23.50 -7.99
N ILE A 26 14.00 -23.71 -6.99
CA ILE A 26 13.90 -23.03 -5.69
C ILE A 26 14.16 -21.53 -5.83
N THR A 27 15.10 -21.13 -6.67
CA THR A 27 15.36 -19.71 -6.97
C THR A 27 14.18 -19.09 -7.72
N LYS A 28 13.61 -19.79 -8.71
CA LYS A 28 12.40 -19.35 -9.43
C LYS A 28 11.20 -19.09 -8.50
N VAL A 29 10.91 -20.04 -7.60
CA VAL A 29 9.81 -19.86 -6.62
C VAL A 29 10.09 -18.70 -5.68
N ARG A 30 11.34 -18.47 -5.29
CA ARG A 30 11.71 -17.34 -4.43
C ARG A 30 11.61 -15.98 -5.14
N THR A 31 11.92 -15.91 -6.44
CA THR A 31 11.84 -14.66 -7.22
C THR A 31 10.37 -14.33 -7.53
N SER A 32 9.57 -15.31 -7.94
CA SER A 32 8.13 -15.15 -8.14
C SER A 32 7.39 -14.73 -6.85
N CYS A 33 7.75 -15.35 -5.70
CA CYS A 33 7.24 -14.91 -4.40
C CYS A 33 7.66 -13.49 -4.01
N ARG A 34 8.85 -13.02 -4.45
CA ARG A 34 9.31 -11.65 -4.16
C ARG A 34 8.59 -10.60 -5.00
N LEU A 35 8.31 -10.87 -6.27
CA LEU A 35 7.53 -9.98 -7.13
C LEU A 35 6.06 -9.95 -6.73
N GLY A 36 5.47 -11.11 -6.43
CA GLY A 36 4.13 -11.19 -5.84
C GLY A 36 4.02 -10.46 -4.50
N LEU A 37 5.05 -10.55 -3.63
CA LEU A 37 5.13 -9.80 -2.38
C LEU A 37 5.39 -8.30 -2.59
N ALA A 38 6.15 -7.91 -3.62
CA ALA A 38 6.34 -6.50 -3.98
C ALA A 38 5.04 -5.91 -4.54
N TYR A 39 4.32 -6.66 -5.39
CA TYR A 39 2.98 -6.29 -5.85
C TYR A 39 1.95 -6.18 -4.72
N LEU A 40 1.94 -7.17 -3.81
CA LEU A 40 1.07 -7.11 -2.62
C LEU A 40 1.45 -5.97 -1.66
N ARG A 41 2.71 -5.51 -1.68
CA ARG A 41 3.16 -4.34 -0.93
C ARG A 41 2.91 -3.02 -1.66
N ALA A 42 2.97 -3.01 -2.99
CA ALA A 42 2.70 -1.83 -3.82
C ALA A 42 1.20 -1.58 -4.03
N ARG A 43 0.37 -2.63 -3.95
CA ARG A 43 -1.07 -2.45 -3.87
C ARG A 43 -1.35 -1.78 -2.52
N SER A 44 -1.86 -0.56 -2.52
CA SER A 44 -2.69 -0.13 -1.41
C SER A 44 -3.75 -1.24 -1.27
N ASP A 45 -3.72 -2.01 -0.21
CA ASP A 45 -4.54 -3.24 -0.02
C ASP A 45 -6.06 -2.97 0.02
N GLY A 46 -6.55 -2.00 -0.77
CA GLY A 46 -7.89 -1.47 -0.63
C GLY A 46 -8.06 -0.82 0.74
N ARG A 47 -7.03 -0.12 1.24
CA ARG A 47 -6.98 0.48 2.57
C ARG A 47 -6.43 1.89 2.48
N MET A 48 -7.07 2.82 3.16
CA MET A 48 -6.59 4.19 3.33
C MET A 48 -5.98 4.37 4.71
N ASP A 49 -4.65 4.39 4.79
CA ASP A 49 -3.94 4.76 6.02
C ASP A 49 -4.03 6.26 6.26
N LEU A 50 -4.44 6.64 7.47
CA LEU A 50 -4.45 8.01 7.93
C LEU A 50 -3.09 8.40 8.51
N TYR A 51 -2.74 9.70 8.41
CA TYR A 51 -1.68 10.26 9.24
C TYR A 51 -2.10 10.31 10.70
N GLU A 52 -1.17 10.36 11.62
CA GLU A 52 -1.46 10.47 13.05
C GLU A 52 -2.41 11.64 13.37
N HIS A 53 -2.17 12.83 12.80
CA HIS A 53 -3.04 13.98 13.04
C HIS A 53 -4.47 13.74 12.55
N GLN A 54 -4.65 13.10 11.38
CA GLN A 54 -5.97 12.72 10.84
C GLN A 54 -6.66 11.68 11.73
N ALA A 55 -5.90 10.67 12.23
CA ALA A 55 -6.43 9.69 13.16
C ALA A 55 -6.89 10.36 14.47
N LYS A 56 -6.12 11.32 14.99
CA LYS A 56 -6.49 12.09 16.20
C LYS A 56 -7.69 13.01 15.98
N GLU A 57 -7.82 13.63 14.79
CA GLU A 57 -9.01 14.38 14.41
C GLU A 57 -10.26 13.49 14.37
N LEU A 58 -10.13 12.29 13.82
CA LEU A 58 -11.20 11.30 13.82
C LEU A 58 -11.54 10.87 15.24
N PHE A 59 -10.55 10.60 16.10
CA PHE A 59 -10.73 10.28 17.51
C PHE A 59 -11.53 11.38 18.26
N ASP A 60 -11.17 12.62 18.03
CA ASP A 60 -11.84 13.77 18.64
C ASP A 60 -13.34 13.86 18.26
N ARG A 61 -13.71 13.55 17.00
CA ARG A 61 -15.11 13.51 16.54
C ARG A 61 -15.94 12.48 17.30
N TYR A 62 -15.32 11.38 17.72
CA TYR A 62 -15.95 10.34 18.52
C TYR A 62 -15.79 10.56 20.03
N GLY A 63 -15.17 11.68 20.42
CA GLY A 63 -14.93 12.05 21.80
C GLY A 63 -13.90 11.20 22.53
N VAL A 64 -13.02 10.49 21.79
CA VAL A 64 -11.86 9.81 22.38
C VAL A 64 -10.96 10.86 23.00
N PRO A 65 -10.58 10.72 24.29
CA PRO A 65 -9.68 11.67 24.94
C PRO A 65 -8.31 11.68 24.22
N THR A 66 -8.00 12.78 23.56
CA THR A 66 -6.74 12.96 22.82
C THR A 66 -6.23 14.39 22.93
N LEU A 67 -5.01 14.63 22.47
CA LEU A 67 -4.41 15.96 22.41
C LEU A 67 -4.60 16.55 21.02
N ARG A 68 -4.85 17.86 20.93
CA ARG A 68 -4.92 18.56 19.64
C ARG A 68 -3.62 19.30 19.39
N GLY A 69 -2.90 18.86 18.37
CA GLY A 69 -1.68 19.52 17.88
C GLY A 69 -1.93 20.32 16.61
N THR A 70 -0.90 20.96 16.10
CA THR A 70 -0.90 21.75 14.87
C THR A 70 0.05 21.11 13.86
N VAL A 71 -0.44 20.83 12.64
CA VAL A 71 0.38 20.31 11.54
C VAL A 71 1.03 21.47 10.81
N VAL A 72 2.31 21.34 10.51
CA VAL A 72 3.13 22.35 9.85
C VAL A 72 4.07 21.73 8.84
N ASN A 73 4.49 22.52 7.84
CA ASN A 73 5.32 22.05 6.72
C ASN A 73 6.71 22.71 6.73
N THR A 74 6.90 23.76 7.53
CA THR A 74 8.18 24.46 7.64
C THR A 74 8.59 24.68 9.09
N PRO A 75 9.88 24.90 9.37
CA PRO A 75 10.37 25.24 10.71
C PRO A 75 9.80 26.57 11.24
N GLU A 76 9.54 27.53 10.37
CA GLU A 76 8.94 28.84 10.74
C GLU A 76 7.49 28.67 11.19
N GLU A 77 6.71 27.82 10.48
CA GLU A 77 5.36 27.47 10.90
C GLU A 77 5.38 26.71 12.23
N ALA A 78 6.38 25.87 12.47
CA ALA A 78 6.54 25.16 13.74
C ALA A 78 6.81 26.11 14.91
N ALA A 79 7.64 27.14 14.70
CA ALA A 79 7.87 28.19 15.68
C ALA A 79 6.56 28.92 16.01
N ALA A 80 5.80 29.35 15.00
CA ALA A 80 4.53 30.06 15.17
C ALA A 80 3.47 29.17 15.90
N ALA A 81 3.38 27.89 15.55
CA ALA A 81 2.49 26.97 16.22
C ALA A 81 2.82 26.82 17.71
N ALA A 82 4.10 26.74 18.05
CA ALA A 82 4.56 26.63 19.43
C ALA A 82 4.32 27.90 20.27
N GLU A 83 4.13 29.07 19.64
CA GLU A 83 3.80 30.31 20.39
C GLU A 83 2.49 30.21 21.14
N SER A 84 1.53 29.48 20.60
CA SER A 84 0.19 29.31 21.17
C SER A 84 0.07 28.12 22.12
N MET A 85 1.17 27.38 22.36
CA MET A 85 1.18 26.16 23.19
C MET A 85 2.05 26.32 24.43
N ASP A 86 1.64 25.67 25.50
CA ASP A 86 2.48 25.51 26.71
C ASP A 86 3.60 24.50 26.44
N LEU A 87 4.80 24.84 26.88
CA LEU A 87 5.95 23.94 26.83
C LEU A 87 5.94 22.95 28.02
N PRO A 88 6.45 21.72 27.85
CA PRO A 88 7.07 21.18 26.64
C PRO A 88 6.05 20.79 25.59
N VAL A 89 6.49 20.77 24.30
CA VAL A 89 5.73 20.21 23.17
C VAL A 89 6.52 19.06 22.52
N VAL A 90 5.86 18.24 21.73
CA VAL A 90 6.49 17.14 20.98
C VAL A 90 6.39 17.42 19.48
N VAL A 91 7.52 17.35 18.79
CA VAL A 91 7.61 17.47 17.33
C VAL A 91 7.60 16.06 16.74
N LYS A 92 6.56 15.73 15.96
CA LYS A 92 6.31 14.35 15.46
C LYS A 92 6.26 14.33 13.93
N ALA A 93 7.11 13.51 13.30
CA ALA A 93 7.03 13.24 11.86
C ALA A 93 5.65 12.71 11.47
N GLN A 94 5.10 13.20 10.37
CA GLN A 94 3.86 12.72 9.79
C GLN A 94 4.15 11.86 8.57
N VAL A 95 4.15 10.54 8.78
CA VAL A 95 4.27 9.50 7.74
C VAL A 95 3.28 8.38 8.03
N LYS A 96 2.83 7.68 6.98
CA LYS A 96 1.82 6.60 7.08
C LYS A 96 2.42 5.25 7.52
N VAL A 97 3.60 5.25 8.14
CA VAL A 97 4.29 4.05 8.64
C VAL A 97 4.60 4.15 10.12
N GLY A 98 4.59 3.00 10.80
CA GLY A 98 4.94 2.92 12.22
C GLY A 98 6.46 2.96 12.48
N GLY A 99 6.82 3.18 13.77
CA GLY A 99 8.22 3.18 14.22
C GLY A 99 8.93 4.52 14.08
N ARG A 100 8.18 5.61 13.97
CA ARG A 100 8.68 6.99 13.87
C ARG A 100 9.63 7.37 15.01
N GLY A 101 9.28 6.98 16.25
CA GLY A 101 10.11 7.25 17.41
C GLY A 101 11.50 6.61 17.31
N LYS A 102 11.59 5.31 16.91
CA LYS A 102 12.85 4.59 16.71
C LYS A 102 13.71 5.19 15.60
N ALA A 103 13.08 5.77 14.58
CA ALA A 103 13.76 6.47 13.49
C ALA A 103 14.22 7.89 13.86
N GLY A 104 13.92 8.39 15.08
CA GLY A 104 14.24 9.75 15.49
C GLY A 104 13.26 10.82 15.00
N GLY A 105 12.11 10.41 14.44
CA GLY A 105 11.04 11.29 13.95
C GLY A 105 10.10 11.82 15.04
N VAL A 106 10.39 11.57 16.33
CA VAL A 106 9.62 12.09 17.47
C VAL A 106 10.60 12.69 18.47
N LYS A 107 10.46 13.98 18.77
CA LYS A 107 11.37 14.70 19.66
C LYS A 107 10.63 15.63 20.61
N LEU A 108 11.00 15.58 21.90
CA LEU A 108 10.49 16.49 22.93
C LEU A 108 11.25 17.82 22.86
N ALA A 109 10.52 18.92 22.70
CA ALA A 109 11.03 20.29 22.71
C ALA A 109 10.66 20.98 24.03
N ARG A 110 11.65 21.46 24.77
CA ARG A 110 11.50 22.13 26.06
C ARG A 110 11.55 23.65 25.92
N THR A 111 12.10 24.11 24.80
CA THR A 111 12.20 25.54 24.43
C THR A 111 11.63 25.74 23.03
N ARG A 112 11.38 26.99 22.65
CA ARG A 112 10.90 27.33 21.29
C ARG A 112 11.99 27.12 20.25
N GLU A 113 13.24 27.32 20.61
CA GLU A 113 14.41 27.05 19.80
C GLU A 113 14.56 25.54 19.50
N ASP A 114 14.23 24.68 20.49
CA ASP A 114 14.19 23.23 20.28
C ASP A 114 13.15 22.85 19.22
N VAL A 115 11.99 23.51 19.20
CA VAL A 115 10.92 23.23 18.23
C VAL A 115 11.42 23.42 16.81
N VAL A 116 12.06 24.56 16.53
CA VAL A 116 12.63 24.88 15.20
C VAL A 116 13.70 23.87 14.84
N THR A 117 14.68 23.65 15.74
CA THR A 117 15.79 22.69 15.52
C THR A 117 15.27 21.27 15.24
N HIS A 118 14.23 20.84 15.96
CA HIS A 118 13.65 19.52 15.75
C HIS A 118 12.84 19.43 14.48
N ALA A 119 12.11 20.49 14.11
CA ALA A 119 11.37 20.54 12.84
C ALA A 119 12.34 20.50 11.65
N GLU A 120 13.43 21.28 11.66
CA GLU A 120 14.49 21.26 10.64
C GLU A 120 15.12 19.85 10.50
N ALA A 121 15.37 19.17 11.62
CA ALA A 121 15.98 17.86 11.60
C ALA A 121 15.05 16.74 11.14
N ILE A 122 13.73 16.90 11.31
CA ILE A 122 12.73 15.86 10.99
C ILE A 122 12.15 16.06 9.58
N LEU A 123 11.93 17.30 9.15
CA LEU A 123 11.50 17.57 7.77
C LEU A 123 12.58 17.13 6.77
N GLY A 124 12.17 16.39 5.76
CA GLY A 124 13.06 15.79 4.77
C GLY A 124 13.71 14.47 5.17
N MET A 125 13.53 13.99 6.42
CA MET A 125 14.02 12.66 6.82
C MET A 125 13.36 11.57 5.97
N ASP A 126 14.10 10.50 5.70
CA ASP A 126 13.53 9.22 5.24
C ASP A 126 13.19 8.33 6.44
N ILE A 127 11.95 7.90 6.52
CA ILE A 127 11.49 6.92 7.51
C ILE A 127 10.92 5.72 6.76
N LYS A 128 11.69 4.65 6.66
CA LYS A 128 11.32 3.40 5.98
C LYS A 128 10.89 3.61 4.50
N GLY A 129 11.57 4.48 3.77
CA GLY A 129 11.29 4.82 2.37
C GLY A 129 10.23 5.93 2.18
N HIS A 130 9.77 6.56 3.27
CA HIS A 130 8.83 7.67 3.24
C HIS A 130 9.50 8.98 3.67
N THR A 131 9.59 9.94 2.76
CA THR A 131 10.09 11.27 3.08
C THR A 131 9.10 12.04 3.95
N VAL A 132 9.59 12.65 5.03
CA VAL A 132 8.76 13.46 5.94
C VAL A 132 8.54 14.85 5.31
N HIS A 133 7.31 15.15 4.90
CA HIS A 133 6.93 16.45 4.33
C HIS A 133 6.25 17.40 5.33
N LYS A 134 5.77 16.87 6.44
CA LYS A 134 5.05 17.63 7.47
C LYS A 134 5.34 17.08 8.86
N VAL A 135 5.29 17.94 9.86
CA VAL A 135 5.40 17.55 11.28
C VAL A 135 4.16 18.01 12.05
N LEU A 136 3.83 17.29 13.11
CA LEU A 136 2.80 17.66 14.07
C LEU A 136 3.50 18.25 15.31
N ILE A 137 3.13 19.45 15.69
CA ILE A 137 3.51 20.06 16.97
C ILE A 137 2.40 19.73 17.95
N ASP A 138 2.68 18.87 18.90
CA ASP A 138 1.70 18.27 19.81
C ASP A 138 1.99 18.71 21.24
N PRO A 139 0.98 19.06 22.06
CA PRO A 139 1.24 19.36 23.47
C PRO A 139 1.92 18.21 24.18
N GLY A 140 2.93 18.52 25.00
CA GLY A 140 3.56 17.53 25.88
C GLY A 140 2.63 17.13 27.01
N VAL A 141 2.72 15.87 27.43
CA VAL A 141 2.00 15.35 28.58
C VAL A 141 2.97 14.69 29.53
N ASP A 142 2.75 14.83 30.84
CA ASP A 142 3.45 14.07 31.86
C ASP A 142 2.89 12.65 31.85
N ILE A 143 3.69 11.71 31.31
CA ILE A 143 3.29 10.31 31.14
C ILE A 143 3.70 9.53 32.39
N ALA A 144 2.73 9.02 33.13
CA ALA A 144 2.95 8.14 34.26
C ALA A 144 3.10 6.68 33.83
N GLU A 145 2.24 6.23 32.90
CA GLU A 145 2.20 4.85 32.42
C GLU A 145 1.76 4.81 30.94
N GLU A 146 2.23 3.81 30.19
CA GLU A 146 1.94 3.61 28.77
C GLU A 146 1.27 2.26 28.55
N TYR A 147 0.21 2.23 27.74
CA TYR A 147 -0.60 1.07 27.42
C TYR A 147 -0.74 0.91 25.90
N TYR A 148 -1.06 -0.29 25.48
CA TYR A 148 -1.42 -0.60 24.09
C TYR A 148 -2.90 -0.91 23.97
N MET A 149 -3.56 -0.39 22.92
CA MET A 149 -4.92 -0.73 22.56
C MET A 149 -5.09 -0.76 21.04
N SER A 150 -5.76 -1.80 20.53
CA SER A 150 -6.15 -1.84 19.12
C SER A 150 -7.41 -2.65 18.87
N PHE A 151 -8.11 -2.29 17.78
CA PHE A 151 -9.15 -3.08 17.13
C PHE A 151 -8.76 -3.38 15.70
N LEU A 152 -8.97 -4.62 15.26
CA LEU A 152 -8.67 -5.06 13.90
C LEU A 152 -9.62 -6.19 13.44
N ILE A 153 -9.66 -6.42 12.12
CA ILE A 153 -10.45 -7.47 11.52
C ILE A 153 -9.69 -8.81 11.62
N ASP A 154 -10.27 -9.81 12.31
CA ASP A 154 -9.78 -11.19 12.32
C ASP A 154 -10.47 -12.01 11.22
N ARG A 155 -9.85 -12.02 10.04
CA ARG A 155 -10.36 -12.75 8.88
C ARG A 155 -10.40 -14.27 9.09
N SER A 156 -9.52 -14.81 9.94
CA SER A 156 -9.42 -16.25 10.19
C SER A 156 -10.61 -16.76 10.97
N ASN A 157 -11.09 -15.97 11.94
CA ASN A 157 -12.21 -16.31 12.80
C ASN A 157 -13.52 -15.61 12.40
N ARG A 158 -13.51 -14.76 11.35
CA ARG A 158 -14.67 -13.97 10.88
C ARG A 158 -15.28 -13.14 12.02
N SER A 159 -14.42 -12.49 12.79
CA SER A 159 -14.76 -11.67 13.94
C SER A 159 -13.92 -10.39 13.93
N TYR A 160 -14.18 -9.50 14.87
CA TYR A 160 -13.24 -8.45 15.22
C TYR A 160 -12.32 -8.94 16.33
N LEU A 161 -11.15 -8.36 16.47
CA LEU A 161 -10.18 -8.65 17.51
C LEU A 161 -9.82 -7.37 18.24
N ALA A 162 -10.04 -7.36 19.55
CA ALA A 162 -9.47 -6.36 20.45
C ALA A 162 -8.13 -6.87 21.00
N MET A 163 -7.12 -6.02 21.01
CA MET A 163 -5.85 -6.31 21.68
C MET A 163 -5.55 -5.21 22.69
N CYS A 164 -5.23 -5.58 23.93
CA CYS A 164 -4.91 -4.66 25.01
C CYS A 164 -3.70 -5.16 25.83
N SER A 165 -2.83 -4.25 26.26
CA SER A 165 -1.64 -4.59 27.05
C SER A 165 -1.18 -3.45 27.93
N VAL A 166 -0.62 -3.77 29.09
CA VAL A 166 0.14 -2.82 29.93
C VAL A 166 1.50 -2.45 29.32
N ALA A 167 1.95 -3.16 28.29
CA ALA A 167 3.21 -2.86 27.60
C ALA A 167 2.94 -1.97 26.39
N GLY A 168 2.77 -0.65 26.61
CA GLY A 168 2.63 0.37 25.59
C GLY A 168 3.98 0.98 25.17
N GLY A 169 3.94 1.81 24.10
CA GLY A 169 5.13 2.54 23.60
C GLY A 169 6.19 1.69 22.89
N ILE A 170 5.96 0.39 22.75
CA ILE A 170 6.88 -0.57 22.10
C ILE A 170 6.16 -1.32 20.97
N ASP A 171 6.94 -2.01 20.10
CA ASP A 171 6.37 -2.81 19.02
C ASP A 171 5.57 -3.98 19.58
N ILE A 172 4.30 -4.01 19.25
CA ILE A 172 3.37 -5.04 19.75
C ILE A 172 3.73 -6.45 19.26
N GLU A 173 4.38 -6.57 18.09
CA GLU A 173 4.89 -7.84 17.58
C GLU A 173 5.99 -8.41 18.49
N THR A 174 6.78 -7.54 19.09
CA THR A 174 7.80 -7.93 20.08
C THR A 174 7.12 -8.41 21.36
N VAL A 175 6.13 -7.69 21.88
CA VAL A 175 5.32 -8.12 23.04
C VAL A 175 4.68 -9.47 22.79
N ALA A 176 4.00 -9.62 21.63
CA ALA A 176 3.35 -10.86 21.25
C ALA A 176 4.29 -12.07 21.15
N LYS A 177 5.57 -11.85 20.86
CA LYS A 177 6.58 -12.89 20.71
C LYS A 177 7.29 -13.20 22.04
N GLU A 178 7.65 -12.17 22.79
CA GLU A 178 8.52 -12.30 23.97
C GLU A 178 7.72 -12.41 25.28
N GLN A 179 6.53 -11.81 25.33
CA GLN A 179 5.66 -11.76 26.50
C GLN A 179 4.18 -11.95 26.08
N PRO A 180 3.82 -13.09 25.45
CA PRO A 180 2.47 -13.31 24.92
C PRO A 180 1.38 -13.21 25.99
N GLU A 181 1.70 -13.49 27.25
CA GLU A 181 0.80 -13.36 28.41
C GLU A 181 0.49 -11.92 28.79
N ALA A 182 1.33 -10.95 28.40
CA ALA A 182 1.08 -9.54 28.64
C ALA A 182 0.13 -8.91 27.59
N LEU A 183 -0.23 -9.65 26.54
CA LEU A 183 -1.09 -9.19 25.47
C LEU A 183 -2.44 -9.94 25.49
N ALA A 184 -3.48 -9.30 25.99
CA ALA A 184 -4.83 -9.79 25.86
C ALA A 184 -5.29 -9.75 24.40
N ARG A 185 -5.96 -10.83 23.94
CA ARG A 185 -6.55 -10.97 22.61
C ARG A 185 -7.98 -11.46 22.76
N ILE A 186 -8.92 -10.56 22.52
CA ILE A 186 -10.33 -10.78 22.80
C ILE A 186 -11.08 -10.73 21.47
N SER A 187 -11.76 -11.85 21.13
CA SER A 187 -12.63 -11.90 19.96
C SER A 187 -13.92 -11.13 20.25
N ILE A 188 -14.26 -10.21 19.36
CA ILE A 188 -15.47 -9.38 19.44
C ILE A 188 -16.44 -9.85 18.37
N ASP A 189 -17.65 -10.18 18.81
CA ASP A 189 -18.77 -10.52 17.92
C ASP A 189 -19.24 -9.20 17.23
N PRO A 190 -19.17 -9.10 15.89
CA PRO A 190 -19.56 -7.87 15.19
C PRO A 190 -21.02 -7.47 15.41
N ASP A 191 -21.92 -8.43 15.66
CA ASP A 191 -23.34 -8.14 15.87
C ASP A 191 -23.64 -7.56 17.27
N LYS A 192 -22.73 -7.80 18.24
CA LYS A 192 -22.88 -7.30 19.62
C LYS A 192 -22.10 -6.02 19.85
N GLY A 193 -20.96 -5.88 19.19
CA GLY A 193 -20.07 -4.75 19.38
C GLY A 193 -19.38 -4.71 20.74
N VAL A 194 -18.92 -3.52 21.13
CA VAL A 194 -18.26 -3.25 22.41
C VAL A 194 -19.00 -2.13 23.13
N ASP A 195 -19.68 -2.49 24.20
CA ASP A 195 -20.25 -1.54 25.17
C ASP A 195 -19.26 -1.24 26.30
N LEU A 196 -19.64 -0.36 27.23
CA LEU A 196 -18.77 0.00 28.36
C LEU A 196 -18.41 -1.20 29.27
N ALA A 197 -19.28 -2.19 29.39
CA ALA A 197 -19.01 -3.39 30.20
C ALA A 197 -17.96 -4.26 29.50
N CYS A 198 -18.13 -4.51 28.23
CA CYS A 198 -17.15 -5.21 27.39
C CYS A 198 -15.81 -4.46 27.31
N ALA A 199 -15.85 -3.13 27.14
CA ALA A 199 -14.65 -2.29 27.12
C ALA A 199 -13.87 -2.37 28.46
N ARG A 200 -14.58 -2.39 29.59
CA ARG A 200 -13.97 -2.61 30.91
C ARG A 200 -13.33 -3.98 31.02
N GLU A 201 -14.00 -5.03 30.55
CA GLU A 201 -13.44 -6.39 30.51
C GLU A 201 -12.18 -6.47 29.64
N ILE A 202 -12.15 -5.78 28.49
CA ILE A 202 -10.95 -5.67 27.64
C ILE A 202 -9.80 -5.04 28.43
N ALA A 203 -10.04 -3.94 29.16
CA ALA A 203 -9.03 -3.28 29.99
C ALA A 203 -8.53 -4.18 31.12
N GLU A 204 -9.43 -4.91 31.80
CA GLU A 204 -9.08 -5.86 32.87
C GLU A 204 -8.22 -7.01 32.34
N GLN A 205 -8.60 -7.62 31.21
CA GLN A 205 -7.82 -8.68 30.57
C GLN A 205 -6.46 -8.18 30.05
N GLY A 206 -6.38 -6.89 29.64
CA GLY A 206 -5.12 -6.20 29.29
C GLY A 206 -4.26 -5.86 30.49
N HIS A 207 -4.68 -6.23 31.70
CA HIS A 207 -3.99 -5.99 32.98
C HIS A 207 -3.82 -4.51 33.33
N LEU A 208 -4.71 -3.63 32.86
CA LEU A 208 -4.66 -2.22 33.20
C LEU A 208 -4.95 -2.03 34.72
N PRO A 209 -4.32 -1.02 35.39
CA PRO A 209 -4.54 -0.75 36.80
C PRO A 209 -6.00 -0.51 37.15
N ALA A 210 -6.43 -1.02 38.30
CA ALA A 210 -7.83 -1.00 38.72
C ALA A 210 -8.44 0.43 38.88
N ASP A 211 -7.60 1.39 39.21
CA ASP A 211 -7.97 2.79 39.41
C ASP A 211 -8.23 3.58 38.12
N ILE A 212 -7.82 3.05 36.95
CA ILE A 212 -8.09 3.69 35.66
C ILE A 212 -9.08 2.92 34.80
N LEU A 213 -9.57 1.75 35.21
CA LEU A 213 -10.41 0.87 34.38
C LEU A 213 -11.65 1.59 33.84
N ASP A 214 -12.31 2.44 34.60
CA ASP A 214 -13.50 3.15 34.13
C ASP A 214 -13.15 4.20 33.07
N ALA A 215 -12.06 4.93 33.25
CA ALA A 215 -11.57 5.90 32.25
C ALA A 215 -11.04 5.22 30.99
N ALA A 216 -10.35 4.08 31.14
CA ALA A 216 -9.90 3.25 30.03
C ALA A 216 -11.07 2.65 29.27
N ALA A 217 -12.11 2.15 29.96
CA ALA A 217 -13.31 1.60 29.33
C ALA A 217 -14.02 2.63 28.44
N VAL A 218 -14.16 3.88 28.91
CA VAL A 218 -14.72 4.97 28.09
C VAL A 218 -13.89 5.23 26.84
N THR A 219 -12.56 5.22 26.97
CA THR A 219 -11.65 5.41 25.84
C THR A 219 -11.75 4.25 24.85
N ILE A 220 -11.74 3.01 25.32
CA ILE A 220 -11.82 1.79 24.51
C ILE A 220 -13.17 1.70 23.77
N GLU A 221 -14.28 1.97 24.44
CA GLU A 221 -15.62 1.99 23.81
C GLU A 221 -15.67 3.00 22.64
N ARG A 222 -15.13 4.21 22.85
CA ARG A 222 -15.10 5.23 21.82
C ARG A 222 -14.16 4.88 20.65
N LEU A 223 -13.02 4.23 20.92
CA LEU A 223 -12.13 3.70 19.88
C LEU A 223 -12.82 2.59 19.06
N TYR A 224 -13.63 1.75 19.72
CA TYR A 224 -14.44 0.77 19.00
C TYR A 224 -15.45 1.45 18.08
N ARG A 225 -16.12 2.51 18.51
CA ARG A 225 -17.03 3.27 17.66
C ARG A 225 -16.33 3.89 16.46
N VAL A 226 -15.10 4.39 16.61
CA VAL A 226 -14.29 4.81 15.46
C VAL A 226 -14.05 3.65 14.50
N PHE A 227 -13.72 2.46 15.03
CA PHE A 227 -13.45 1.27 14.24
C PHE A 227 -14.68 0.80 13.44
N ASP A 228 -15.83 0.71 14.11
CA ASP A 228 -17.06 0.17 13.54
C ASP A 228 -17.76 1.19 12.62
N ASP A 229 -18.02 2.40 13.12
CA ASP A 229 -18.78 3.44 12.40
C ASP A 229 -18.03 3.99 11.17
N ALA A 230 -16.70 3.96 11.15
CA ALA A 230 -15.90 4.44 10.01
C ALA A 230 -15.47 3.30 9.06
N ASP A 231 -15.96 2.08 9.25
CA ASP A 231 -15.51 0.88 8.50
C ASP A 231 -13.97 0.76 8.50
N ALA A 232 -13.34 0.97 9.65
CA ALA A 232 -11.91 0.83 9.75
C ALA A 232 -11.49 -0.66 9.76
N SER A 233 -10.39 -0.97 9.14
CA SER A 233 -9.75 -2.31 9.21
C SER A 233 -8.75 -2.41 10.35
N LEU A 234 -8.30 -1.26 10.88
CA LEU A 234 -7.42 -1.12 12.04
C LEU A 234 -7.69 0.23 12.73
N VAL A 235 -7.83 0.19 14.04
CA VAL A 235 -7.68 1.34 14.93
C VAL A 235 -6.68 0.96 16.01
N GLU A 236 -5.56 1.67 16.11
CA GLU A 236 -4.49 1.37 17.05
C GLU A 236 -4.08 2.64 17.78
N VAL A 237 -3.88 2.52 19.09
CA VAL A 237 -3.33 3.55 19.97
C VAL A 237 -2.10 2.98 20.67
N ASN A 238 -0.94 3.53 20.37
CA ASN A 238 0.34 3.06 20.91
C ASN A 238 1.34 4.21 21.08
N PRO A 239 1.36 4.86 22.27
CA PRO A 239 0.65 4.46 23.48
C PRO A 239 -0.70 5.15 23.71
N MET A 240 -1.60 4.45 24.41
CA MET A 240 -2.60 5.04 25.27
C MET A 240 -1.92 5.29 26.63
N VAL A 241 -2.09 6.45 27.23
CA VAL A 241 -1.32 6.80 28.42
C VAL A 241 -2.21 7.13 29.60
N ARG A 242 -1.70 6.85 30.82
CA ARG A 242 -2.12 7.51 32.04
C ARG A 242 -1.25 8.75 32.21
N ALA A 243 -1.86 9.92 32.21
CA ALA A 243 -1.18 11.16 32.52
C ALA A 243 -0.96 11.33 34.03
N GLY A 244 0.02 12.14 34.45
CA GLY A 244 0.29 12.42 35.86
C GLY A 244 -0.89 13.02 36.63
N ASP A 245 -1.85 13.63 35.92
CA ASP A 245 -3.12 14.13 36.49
C ASP A 245 -4.24 13.06 36.56
N GLY A 246 -3.94 11.82 36.18
CA GLY A 246 -4.85 10.67 36.24
C GLY A 246 -5.74 10.48 34.98
N ARG A 247 -5.69 11.37 33.97
CA ARG A 247 -6.43 11.19 32.72
C ARG A 247 -5.89 10.04 31.90
N VAL A 248 -6.78 9.33 31.21
CA VAL A 248 -6.40 8.33 30.17
C VAL A 248 -6.54 9.00 28.81
N LEU A 249 -5.46 9.04 28.02
CA LEU A 249 -5.36 9.77 26.76
C LEU A 249 -4.81 8.87 25.64
N ALA A 250 -5.35 9.00 24.44
CA ALA A 250 -4.76 8.49 23.21
C ALA A 250 -3.82 9.56 22.64
N ILE A 251 -2.50 9.42 22.89
CA ILE A 251 -1.50 10.42 22.46
C ILE A 251 -0.85 10.11 21.13
N ASP A 252 -1.02 8.91 20.62
CA ASP A 252 -0.70 8.49 19.25
C ASP A 252 -1.90 7.75 18.67
N GLY A 253 -2.03 7.71 17.36
CA GLY A 253 -3.14 7.04 16.71
C GLY A 253 -2.76 6.59 15.31
N LYS A 254 -3.17 5.37 14.99
CA LYS A 254 -3.11 4.81 13.65
C LYS A 254 -4.49 4.29 13.28
N VAL A 255 -5.03 4.79 12.19
CA VAL A 255 -6.31 4.34 11.63
C VAL A 255 -6.10 3.95 10.18
N THR A 256 -6.64 2.79 9.81
CA THR A 256 -6.68 2.31 8.44
C THR A 256 -8.14 2.08 8.07
N LEU A 257 -8.66 2.83 7.12
CA LEU A 257 -10.03 2.68 6.60
C LEU A 257 -10.06 1.63 5.48
N ASP A 258 -11.18 0.94 5.32
CA ASP A 258 -11.41 0.03 4.20
C ASP A 258 -11.83 0.83 2.96
N ASP A 259 -11.02 0.88 1.90
CA ASP A 259 -11.34 1.59 0.65
C ASP A 259 -12.66 1.12 0.02
N ASN A 260 -13.09 -0.13 0.27
CA ASN A 260 -14.37 -0.62 -0.23
C ASN A 260 -15.57 0.06 0.46
N SER A 261 -15.35 0.71 1.58
CA SER A 261 -16.37 1.48 2.31
C SER A 261 -16.54 2.91 1.79
N GLU A 262 -15.70 3.39 0.87
CA GLU A 262 -15.73 4.77 0.33
C GLU A 262 -17.14 5.19 -0.12
N GLY A 263 -17.90 4.25 -0.71
CA GLY A 263 -19.26 4.52 -1.15
C GLY A 263 -20.22 4.96 -0.02
N ARG A 264 -19.96 4.51 1.22
CA ARG A 264 -20.71 4.87 2.43
C ARG A 264 -20.15 6.11 3.14
N HIS A 265 -18.84 6.38 2.98
CA HIS A 265 -18.09 7.40 3.72
C HIS A 265 -17.42 8.44 2.80
N ARG A 266 -18.11 8.89 1.74
CA ARG A 266 -17.55 9.77 0.71
C ARG A 266 -16.90 11.03 1.29
N ASP A 267 -17.55 11.66 2.26
CA ASP A 267 -17.04 12.89 2.88
C ASP A 267 -15.76 12.64 3.67
N LEU A 268 -15.71 11.54 4.44
CA LEU A 268 -14.55 11.13 5.23
C LEU A 268 -13.35 10.81 4.33
N PHE A 269 -13.59 10.08 3.22
CA PHE A 269 -12.55 9.75 2.27
C PHE A 269 -12.06 10.99 1.50
N ALA A 270 -12.96 11.89 1.13
CA ALA A 270 -12.59 13.15 0.45
C ALA A 270 -11.72 14.04 1.34
N GLU A 271 -12.03 14.10 2.64
CA GLU A 271 -11.31 14.91 3.61
C GLU A 271 -9.90 14.36 3.91
N TYR A 272 -9.78 13.05 4.10
CA TYR A 272 -8.51 12.44 4.55
C TYR A 272 -7.62 11.91 3.44
N ARG A 273 -8.11 11.90 2.19
CA ARG A 273 -7.31 11.45 1.06
C ARG A 273 -6.20 12.46 0.77
N ASP A 274 -4.96 12.06 1.04
CA ASP A 274 -3.78 12.81 0.69
C ASP A 274 -3.13 12.22 -0.57
N ASN A 275 -3.30 12.91 -1.68
CA ASN A 275 -2.73 12.52 -2.97
C ASN A 275 -1.31 13.11 -3.19
N SER A 276 -0.77 13.84 -2.23
CA SER A 276 0.52 14.54 -2.38
C SER A 276 1.73 13.61 -2.53
N THR A 277 1.58 12.36 -2.07
CA THR A 277 2.65 11.33 -2.13
C THR A 277 2.36 10.20 -3.12
N ALA A 278 1.18 10.21 -3.77
CA ALA A 278 0.83 9.20 -4.77
C ALA A 278 1.55 9.47 -6.10
N ASP A 279 1.91 8.41 -6.82
CA ASP A 279 2.44 8.56 -8.18
C ASP A 279 1.36 9.23 -9.07
N PRO A 280 1.70 10.30 -9.81
CA PRO A 280 0.72 11.00 -10.66
C PRO A 280 0.03 10.08 -11.67
N ARG A 281 0.70 9.00 -12.11
CA ARG A 281 0.14 8.01 -13.05
C ARG A 281 -0.89 7.10 -12.38
N GLU A 282 -0.67 6.75 -11.11
CA GLU A 282 -1.67 6.00 -10.31
C GLU A 282 -2.94 6.84 -10.10
N LEU A 283 -2.78 8.15 -9.87
CA LEU A 283 -3.91 9.08 -9.76
C LEU A 283 -4.65 9.21 -11.10
N ALA A 284 -3.92 9.44 -12.19
CA ALA A 284 -4.51 9.55 -13.53
C ALA A 284 -5.23 8.26 -13.94
N ALA A 285 -4.68 7.09 -13.62
CA ALA A 285 -5.32 5.80 -13.87
C ALA A 285 -6.62 5.64 -13.08
N LYS A 286 -6.63 6.05 -11.82
CA LYS A 286 -7.81 5.98 -10.95
C LYS A 286 -8.95 6.87 -11.46
N GLU A 287 -8.64 8.06 -11.98
CA GLU A 287 -9.64 8.98 -12.55
C GLU A 287 -10.41 8.38 -13.74
N VAL A 288 -9.75 7.51 -14.52
CA VAL A 288 -10.35 6.83 -15.67
C VAL A 288 -10.77 5.37 -15.35
N GLY A 289 -10.78 5.00 -14.07
CA GLY A 289 -11.24 3.69 -13.61
C GLY A 289 -10.29 2.54 -13.90
N LEU A 290 -9.01 2.81 -14.16
CA LEU A 290 -7.97 1.82 -14.38
C LEU A 290 -7.26 1.43 -13.09
N ASN A 291 -6.82 0.18 -13.00
CA ASN A 291 -6.06 -0.32 -11.87
C ASN A 291 -4.57 -0.36 -12.23
N TYR A 292 -3.85 0.69 -11.87
CA TYR A 292 -2.43 0.89 -12.16
C TYR A 292 -1.60 0.88 -10.87
N VAL A 293 -0.44 0.24 -10.91
CA VAL A 293 0.58 0.31 -9.84
C VAL A 293 1.94 0.52 -10.49
N LYS A 294 2.68 1.53 -10.05
CA LYS A 294 4.06 1.81 -10.49
C LYS A 294 5.03 0.78 -9.91
N LEU A 295 5.96 0.30 -10.73
CA LEU A 295 7.07 -0.58 -10.36
C LEU A 295 8.41 -0.02 -10.88
N ASP A 296 9.52 -0.53 -10.33
CA ASP A 296 10.87 -0.10 -10.68
C ASP A 296 11.42 -0.91 -11.87
N GLY A 297 10.92 -0.66 -13.07
CA GLY A 297 11.36 -1.36 -14.26
C GLY A 297 11.31 -0.51 -15.52
N THR A 298 11.50 -1.17 -16.67
CA THR A 298 11.67 -0.53 -17.99
C THR A 298 10.69 -1.06 -19.06
N VAL A 299 9.89 -2.08 -18.73
CA VAL A 299 8.87 -2.64 -19.62
C VAL A 299 7.48 -2.27 -19.10
N GLY A 300 6.73 -1.47 -19.85
CA GLY A 300 5.33 -1.18 -19.58
C GLY A 300 4.46 -2.42 -19.81
N ILE A 301 3.52 -2.70 -18.92
CA ILE A 301 2.63 -3.87 -18.99
C ILE A 301 1.18 -3.41 -19.04
N ILE A 302 0.43 -3.96 -20.01
CA ILE A 302 -1.03 -3.86 -20.10
C ILE A 302 -1.60 -5.25 -20.22
N GLY A 303 -2.62 -5.58 -19.42
CA GLY A 303 -3.36 -6.82 -19.57
C GLY A 303 -4.79 -6.69 -19.05
N ASN A 304 -5.62 -7.67 -19.30
CA ASN A 304 -6.99 -7.73 -18.83
C ASN A 304 -7.18 -8.85 -17.80
N GLY A 305 -7.53 -8.45 -16.60
CA GLY A 305 -7.66 -9.32 -15.44
C GLY A 305 -6.38 -9.46 -14.64
N ALA A 306 -6.48 -9.20 -13.34
CA ALA A 306 -5.34 -9.12 -12.42
C ALA A 306 -4.44 -10.38 -12.44
N GLY A 307 -5.03 -11.57 -12.59
CA GLY A 307 -4.27 -12.83 -12.67
C GLY A 307 -3.37 -12.91 -13.89
N LEU A 308 -3.89 -12.50 -15.07
CA LEU A 308 -3.09 -12.49 -16.31
C LEU A 308 -1.98 -11.44 -16.23
N VAL A 309 -2.29 -10.25 -15.71
CA VAL A 309 -1.27 -9.19 -15.54
C VAL A 309 -0.17 -9.67 -14.60
N MET A 310 -0.49 -10.30 -13.47
CA MET A 310 0.50 -10.87 -12.55
C MET A 310 1.40 -11.89 -13.22
N SER A 311 0.80 -12.84 -13.95
CA SER A 311 1.58 -13.82 -14.72
C SER A 311 2.46 -13.16 -15.77
N THR A 312 1.98 -12.10 -16.43
CA THR A 312 2.74 -11.34 -17.42
C THR A 312 3.96 -10.65 -16.78
N LEU A 313 3.79 -10.05 -15.58
CA LEU A 313 4.92 -9.49 -14.84
C LEU A 313 5.98 -10.53 -14.54
N ASP A 314 5.59 -11.72 -14.09
CA ASP A 314 6.52 -12.81 -13.75
C ASP A 314 7.29 -13.29 -14.99
N VAL A 315 6.59 -13.50 -16.12
CA VAL A 315 7.21 -13.99 -17.36
C VAL A 315 8.15 -12.95 -17.97
N VAL A 316 7.77 -11.66 -17.95
CA VAL A 316 8.65 -10.56 -18.42
C VAL A 316 9.88 -10.42 -17.53
N ALA A 317 9.71 -10.47 -16.20
CA ALA A 317 10.84 -10.42 -15.28
C ALA A 317 11.80 -11.61 -15.50
N TYR A 318 11.25 -12.80 -15.77
CA TYR A 318 12.04 -13.98 -16.07
C TYR A 318 12.78 -13.86 -17.40
N ALA A 319 12.10 -13.42 -18.47
CA ALA A 319 12.73 -13.18 -19.77
C ALA A 319 13.84 -12.11 -19.69
N GLY A 320 13.65 -11.13 -18.81
CA GLY A 320 14.59 -10.04 -18.53
C GLY A 320 15.83 -10.45 -17.73
N GLU A 321 15.86 -11.65 -17.10
CA GLU A 321 17.07 -12.14 -16.40
C GLU A 321 18.30 -12.26 -17.31
N ALA A 322 18.08 -12.40 -18.62
CA ALA A 322 19.15 -12.43 -19.62
C ALA A 322 19.78 -11.04 -19.88
N TYR A 323 19.16 -9.98 -19.39
CA TYR A 323 19.54 -8.58 -19.61
C TYR A 323 19.56 -7.82 -18.29
N GLU A 324 20.48 -6.86 -18.16
CA GLU A 324 20.56 -6.01 -16.96
C GLU A 324 19.36 -5.03 -16.91
N ASN A 325 18.72 -4.93 -15.74
CA ASN A 325 17.63 -3.97 -15.44
C ASN A 325 16.37 -4.06 -16.33
N VAL A 326 16.19 -5.11 -17.13
CA VAL A 326 14.95 -5.32 -17.87
C VAL A 326 13.91 -5.98 -16.98
N ARG A 327 12.98 -5.18 -16.46
CA ARG A 327 11.92 -5.60 -15.54
C ARG A 327 10.62 -4.88 -15.86
N PRO A 328 9.47 -5.39 -15.39
CA PRO A 328 8.20 -4.68 -15.47
C PRO A 328 8.24 -3.33 -14.76
N ALA A 329 7.74 -2.28 -15.42
CA ALA A 329 7.68 -0.91 -14.92
C ALA A 329 6.37 -0.59 -14.19
N ASN A 330 5.34 -1.38 -14.44
CA ASN A 330 4.02 -1.20 -13.84
C ASN A 330 3.20 -2.48 -13.89
N PHE A 331 2.16 -2.51 -13.05
CA PHE A 331 0.98 -3.33 -13.22
C PHE A 331 -0.11 -2.45 -13.84
N LEU A 332 -0.82 -2.92 -14.87
CA LEU A 332 -2.02 -2.26 -15.38
C LEU A 332 -3.04 -3.29 -15.83
N ASP A 333 -4.14 -3.36 -15.10
CA ASP A 333 -5.31 -4.16 -15.45
C ASP A 333 -6.40 -3.25 -16.03
N ILE A 334 -6.73 -3.47 -17.32
CA ILE A 334 -7.77 -2.71 -18.03
C ILE A 334 -9.18 -3.32 -17.86
N GLY A 335 -9.30 -4.36 -17.02
CA GLY A 335 -10.59 -5.02 -16.78
C GLY A 335 -11.14 -5.79 -17.96
N GLY A 336 -12.41 -6.17 -17.87
CA GLY A 336 -13.09 -6.99 -18.88
C GLY A 336 -13.68 -6.21 -20.07
N GLY A 337 -13.54 -4.88 -20.14
CA GLY A 337 -14.10 -4.02 -21.17
C GLY A 337 -13.03 -3.15 -21.84
N ALA A 338 -12.12 -3.76 -22.61
CA ALA A 338 -11.02 -3.06 -23.28
C ALA A 338 -11.53 -2.25 -24.50
N SER A 339 -12.32 -1.18 -24.26
CA SER A 339 -12.69 -0.24 -25.31
C SER A 339 -11.48 0.56 -25.80
N ALA A 340 -11.60 1.19 -26.97
CA ALA A 340 -10.56 2.08 -27.49
C ALA A 340 -10.14 3.17 -26.52
N ALA A 341 -11.11 3.78 -25.81
CA ALA A 341 -10.84 4.81 -24.82
C ALA A 341 -10.03 4.29 -23.61
N VAL A 342 -10.35 3.08 -23.15
CA VAL A 342 -9.61 2.41 -22.04
C VAL A 342 -8.18 2.08 -22.47
N MET A 343 -8.01 1.57 -23.69
CA MET A 343 -6.69 1.26 -24.23
C MET A 343 -5.85 2.52 -24.45
N GLU A 344 -6.45 3.58 -24.99
CA GLU A 344 -5.80 4.88 -25.17
C GLU A 344 -5.33 5.48 -23.83
N ALA A 345 -6.21 5.49 -22.84
CA ALA A 345 -5.88 5.99 -21.50
C ALA A 345 -4.74 5.19 -20.87
N GLY A 346 -4.78 3.86 -20.95
CA GLY A 346 -3.73 2.98 -20.42
C GLY A 346 -2.39 3.20 -21.11
N LEU A 347 -2.38 3.27 -22.45
CA LEU A 347 -1.17 3.55 -23.21
C LEU A 347 -0.61 4.93 -22.90
N ARG A 348 -1.44 5.97 -22.83
CA ARG A 348 -1.03 7.34 -22.49
C ARG A 348 -0.27 7.38 -21.16
N ILE A 349 -0.84 6.80 -20.11
CA ILE A 349 -0.24 6.74 -18.78
C ILE A 349 1.15 6.08 -18.80
N ILE A 350 1.28 4.97 -19.55
CA ILE A 350 2.56 4.26 -19.68
C ILE A 350 3.57 5.03 -20.55
N MET A 351 3.10 5.70 -21.60
CA MET A 351 3.98 6.49 -22.49
C MET A 351 4.60 7.69 -21.76
N GLU A 352 3.90 8.27 -20.78
CA GLU A 352 4.40 9.38 -19.95
C GLU A 352 5.47 8.94 -18.94
N ASP A 353 5.65 7.63 -18.72
CA ASP A 353 6.71 7.13 -17.82
C ASP A 353 8.07 7.14 -18.51
N PRO A 354 9.02 8.02 -18.12
CA PRO A 354 10.33 8.10 -18.76
C PRO A 354 11.20 6.85 -18.57
N GLN A 355 10.88 5.99 -17.60
CA GLN A 355 11.60 4.73 -17.37
C GLN A 355 11.19 3.62 -18.34
N VAL A 356 10.01 3.73 -18.96
CA VAL A 356 9.51 2.72 -19.88
C VAL A 356 10.18 2.86 -21.25
N GLU A 357 10.76 1.79 -21.75
CA GLU A 357 11.41 1.72 -23.05
C GLU A 357 10.58 0.97 -24.11
N ALA A 358 9.82 -0.02 -23.71
CA ALA A 358 8.88 -0.75 -24.56
C ALA A 358 7.66 -1.20 -23.76
N VAL A 359 6.57 -1.52 -24.44
CA VAL A 359 5.31 -1.93 -23.81
C VAL A 359 4.91 -3.32 -24.26
N PHE A 360 4.49 -4.16 -23.33
CA PHE A 360 3.88 -5.46 -23.60
C PHE A 360 2.38 -5.41 -23.29
N VAL A 361 1.58 -5.54 -24.34
CA VAL A 361 0.12 -5.66 -24.27
C VAL A 361 -0.22 -7.14 -24.35
N ASN A 362 -0.68 -7.74 -23.27
CA ASN A 362 -1.05 -9.15 -23.19
C ASN A 362 -2.52 -9.29 -22.78
N VAL A 363 -3.38 -9.61 -23.75
CA VAL A 363 -4.82 -9.67 -23.57
C VAL A 363 -5.36 -11.05 -23.92
N PHE A 364 -6.24 -11.57 -23.05
CA PHE A 364 -7.04 -12.75 -23.31
C PHE A 364 -8.50 -12.35 -23.53
N GLY A 365 -8.97 -12.51 -24.76
CA GLY A 365 -10.35 -12.27 -25.15
C GLY A 365 -11.28 -13.34 -24.53
N GLY A 366 -12.03 -12.92 -23.53
CA GLY A 366 -13.07 -13.71 -22.90
C GLY A 366 -14.44 -13.05 -23.19
N ILE A 367 -14.89 -12.19 -22.28
CA ILE A 367 -16.07 -11.33 -22.48
C ILE A 367 -15.74 -10.26 -23.53
N THR A 368 -14.54 -9.69 -23.50
CA THR A 368 -14.05 -8.71 -24.48
C THR A 368 -13.59 -9.43 -25.74
N SER A 369 -14.00 -8.92 -26.91
CA SER A 369 -13.51 -9.40 -28.21
C SER A 369 -12.07 -8.94 -28.47
N CYS A 370 -11.20 -9.83 -28.96
CA CYS A 370 -9.86 -9.43 -29.41
C CYS A 370 -9.91 -8.42 -30.57
N ILE A 371 -10.97 -8.41 -31.38
CA ILE A 371 -11.17 -7.41 -32.43
C ILE A 371 -11.31 -6.01 -31.84
N GLU A 372 -12.12 -5.87 -30.76
CA GLU A 372 -12.27 -4.59 -30.08
C GLU A 372 -10.94 -4.10 -29.49
N VAL A 373 -10.15 -5.02 -28.93
CA VAL A 373 -8.82 -4.69 -28.42
C VAL A 373 -7.87 -4.24 -29.53
N ALA A 374 -7.83 -4.97 -30.67
CA ALA A 374 -6.98 -4.60 -31.82
C ALA A 374 -7.36 -3.22 -32.36
N ASN A 375 -8.64 -2.97 -32.56
CA ASN A 375 -9.14 -1.66 -33.01
C ASN A 375 -8.82 -0.57 -31.97
N GLY A 376 -8.99 -0.89 -30.68
CA GLY A 376 -8.67 0.03 -29.58
C GLY A 376 -7.19 0.41 -29.56
N ILE A 377 -6.28 -0.54 -29.78
CA ILE A 377 -4.85 -0.28 -29.92
C ILE A 377 -4.60 0.67 -31.09
N LEU A 378 -5.09 0.36 -32.30
CA LEU A 378 -4.86 1.18 -33.50
C LEU A 378 -5.42 2.60 -33.33
N GLN A 379 -6.61 2.72 -32.78
CA GLN A 379 -7.22 4.03 -32.50
C GLN A 379 -6.42 4.82 -31.46
N ALA A 380 -5.93 4.15 -30.41
CA ALA A 380 -5.05 4.79 -29.42
C ALA A 380 -3.74 5.29 -30.04
N LEU A 381 -3.14 4.50 -30.95
CA LEU A 381 -1.93 4.91 -31.67
C LEU A 381 -2.18 6.12 -32.57
N GLU A 382 -3.33 6.18 -33.26
CA GLU A 382 -3.71 7.32 -34.09
C GLU A 382 -3.90 8.58 -33.24
N GLN A 383 -4.58 8.47 -32.08
CA GLN A 383 -4.82 9.60 -31.17
C GLN A 383 -3.55 10.09 -30.46
N LEU A 384 -2.64 9.21 -30.13
CA LEU A 384 -1.36 9.55 -29.50
C LEU A 384 -0.35 10.14 -30.51
N GLY A 385 -0.45 9.75 -31.77
CA GLY A 385 0.38 10.30 -32.85
C GLY A 385 1.88 10.36 -32.50
N ASP A 386 2.49 11.51 -32.63
CA ASP A 386 3.93 11.74 -32.37
C ASP A 386 4.33 11.56 -30.89
N CYS A 387 3.38 11.49 -29.96
CA CYS A 387 3.64 11.15 -28.54
C CYS A 387 4.04 9.69 -28.37
N LEU A 388 3.73 8.85 -29.35
CA LEU A 388 4.06 7.43 -29.34
C LEU A 388 5.48 7.19 -29.84
N THR A 389 6.40 7.00 -28.92
CA THR A 389 7.84 6.79 -29.23
C THR A 389 8.36 5.41 -28.82
N LYS A 390 7.53 4.61 -28.15
CA LYS A 390 7.92 3.33 -27.54
C LYS A 390 7.32 2.17 -28.32
N PRO A 391 8.12 1.12 -28.66
CA PRO A 391 7.63 -0.08 -29.31
C PRO A 391 6.59 -0.81 -28.47
N LEU A 392 5.58 -1.40 -29.12
CA LEU A 392 4.57 -2.24 -28.53
C LEU A 392 4.76 -3.68 -29.01
N VAL A 393 4.82 -4.61 -28.08
CA VAL A 393 4.65 -6.03 -28.35
C VAL A 393 3.24 -6.41 -27.98
N VAL A 394 2.48 -7.01 -28.87
CA VAL A 394 1.06 -7.31 -28.66
C VAL A 394 0.82 -8.81 -28.78
N ARG A 395 0.32 -9.41 -27.70
CA ARG A 395 -0.19 -10.78 -27.70
C ARG A 395 -1.68 -10.77 -27.43
N LEU A 396 -2.42 -11.27 -28.39
CA LEU A 396 -3.87 -11.52 -28.26
C LEU A 396 -4.13 -13.02 -28.33
N ASP A 397 -5.04 -13.50 -27.46
CA ASP A 397 -5.50 -14.88 -27.44
C ASP A 397 -6.96 -14.94 -26.99
N GLY A 398 -7.64 -16.06 -27.23
CA GLY A 398 -9.05 -16.23 -26.87
C GLY A 398 -10.01 -15.88 -28.01
N ASN A 399 -11.13 -15.23 -27.63
CA ASN A 399 -12.25 -14.98 -28.54
C ASN A 399 -11.86 -14.02 -29.69
N GLU A 400 -12.15 -14.43 -30.95
CA GLU A 400 -11.91 -13.64 -32.18
C GLU A 400 -10.43 -13.26 -32.39
N VAL A 401 -9.51 -14.09 -31.93
CA VAL A 401 -8.07 -13.80 -32.03
C VAL A 401 -7.55 -13.76 -33.48
N ALA A 402 -8.02 -14.65 -34.38
CA ALA A 402 -7.51 -14.70 -35.74
C ALA A 402 -7.83 -13.40 -36.52
N PRO A 403 -9.07 -12.92 -36.60
CA PRO A 403 -9.36 -11.64 -37.25
C PRO A 403 -8.70 -10.44 -36.55
N ALA A 404 -8.51 -10.49 -35.24
CA ALA A 404 -7.83 -9.42 -34.49
C ALA A 404 -6.35 -9.31 -34.89
N ARG A 405 -5.65 -10.44 -35.07
CA ARG A 405 -4.27 -10.47 -35.57
C ARG A 405 -4.19 -9.94 -37.00
N GLU A 406 -5.11 -10.34 -37.89
CA GLU A 406 -5.17 -9.79 -39.26
C GLU A 406 -5.33 -8.25 -39.27
N ILE A 407 -6.13 -7.68 -38.35
CA ILE A 407 -6.28 -6.22 -38.21
C ILE A 407 -4.95 -5.57 -37.85
N LEU A 408 -4.22 -6.10 -36.87
CA LEU A 408 -2.92 -5.55 -36.45
C LEU A 408 -1.85 -5.72 -37.55
N ASP A 409 -1.80 -6.89 -38.20
CA ASP A 409 -0.84 -7.17 -39.25
C ASP A 409 -1.09 -6.32 -40.52
N ASN A 410 -2.36 -6.10 -40.89
CA ASN A 410 -2.73 -5.25 -42.04
C ASN A 410 -2.44 -3.76 -41.79
N ALA A 411 -2.43 -3.33 -40.56
CA ALA A 411 -2.11 -1.95 -40.18
C ALA A 411 -0.62 -1.62 -40.42
N GLN A 412 0.26 -2.63 -40.46
CA GLN A 412 1.71 -2.49 -40.68
C GLN A 412 2.35 -1.33 -39.91
N HIS A 413 1.88 -1.11 -38.68
CA HIS A 413 2.36 0.00 -37.85
C HIS A 413 3.79 -0.26 -37.38
N PRO A 414 4.76 0.67 -37.59
CA PRO A 414 6.18 0.42 -37.35
C PRO A 414 6.56 0.11 -35.91
N LEU A 415 5.71 0.50 -34.96
CA LEU A 415 5.94 0.27 -33.53
C LEU A 415 5.26 -1.00 -33.00
N ILE A 416 4.44 -1.71 -33.80
CA ILE A 416 3.76 -2.93 -33.37
C ILE A 416 4.56 -4.15 -33.79
N THR A 417 4.75 -5.07 -32.85
CA THR A 417 5.21 -6.44 -33.09
C THR A 417 4.21 -7.39 -32.47
N THR A 418 3.64 -8.31 -33.24
CA THR A 418 2.72 -9.34 -32.75
C THR A 418 3.49 -10.54 -32.21
N ALA A 419 2.97 -11.19 -31.16
CA ALA A 419 3.53 -12.41 -30.59
C ALA A 419 2.48 -13.53 -30.54
N GLY A 420 2.92 -14.77 -30.76
CA GLY A 420 2.05 -15.94 -30.79
C GLY A 420 1.58 -16.38 -29.40
N ASP A 421 2.47 -16.30 -28.42
CA ASP A 421 2.19 -16.66 -27.04
C ASP A 421 2.84 -15.67 -26.05
N MET A 422 2.62 -15.90 -24.75
CA MET A 422 3.07 -15.00 -23.71
C MET A 422 4.60 -15.04 -23.52
N ASP A 423 5.20 -16.21 -23.67
CA ASP A 423 6.66 -16.39 -23.51
C ASP A 423 7.42 -15.71 -24.64
N GLU A 424 6.95 -15.88 -25.89
CA GLU A 424 7.47 -15.18 -27.06
C GLU A 424 7.34 -13.66 -26.92
N GLY A 425 6.16 -13.19 -26.46
CA GLY A 425 5.91 -11.77 -26.22
C GLY A 425 6.87 -11.19 -25.19
N ALA A 426 7.04 -11.87 -24.06
CA ALA A 426 7.94 -11.48 -23.00
C ALA A 426 9.42 -11.47 -23.44
N ALA A 427 9.85 -12.50 -24.14
CA ALA A 427 11.22 -12.55 -24.69
C ALA A 427 11.46 -11.43 -25.71
N THR A 428 10.47 -11.16 -26.57
CA THR A 428 10.56 -10.12 -27.59
C THR A 428 10.63 -8.72 -26.98
N VAL A 429 9.75 -8.39 -26.01
CA VAL A 429 9.77 -7.08 -25.36
C VAL A 429 11.03 -6.87 -24.53
N ALA A 430 11.52 -7.92 -23.86
CA ALA A 430 12.76 -7.84 -23.08
C ALA A 430 13.96 -7.54 -23.99
N ARG A 431 14.07 -8.22 -25.14
CA ARG A 431 15.12 -7.98 -26.14
C ARG A 431 15.03 -6.57 -26.74
N ILE A 432 13.84 -6.09 -27.10
CA ILE A 432 13.63 -4.73 -27.62
C ILE A 432 14.05 -3.69 -26.58
N THR A 433 13.66 -3.88 -25.33
CA THR A 433 14.03 -3.00 -24.22
C THR A 433 15.54 -2.97 -24.01
N ALA A 434 16.20 -4.13 -23.98
CA ALA A 434 17.65 -4.23 -23.84
C ALA A 434 18.41 -3.52 -24.96
N ASN A 435 17.94 -3.64 -26.21
CA ASN A 435 18.50 -2.93 -27.35
C ASN A 435 18.40 -1.39 -27.16
N ARG A 436 17.26 -0.90 -26.71
CA ARG A 436 17.06 0.54 -26.50
C ARG A 436 17.91 1.08 -25.36
N LEU A 437 18.16 0.27 -24.35
CA LEU A 437 19.07 0.60 -23.24
C LEU A 437 20.56 0.47 -23.61
N GLY A 438 20.90 0.02 -24.83
CA GLY A 438 22.29 -0.19 -25.28
C GLY A 438 22.98 -1.38 -24.58
N GLN A 439 22.21 -2.33 -24.04
CA GLN A 439 22.71 -3.50 -23.32
C GLN A 439 23.07 -4.69 -24.24
N LEU A 440 22.68 -4.64 -25.49
CA LEU A 440 23.10 -5.60 -26.49
C LEU A 440 24.21 -4.95 -27.33
N ASP A 441 25.41 -5.52 -27.28
CA ASP A 441 26.48 -5.16 -28.18
C ASP A 441 25.98 -5.28 -29.64
N ALA A 442 26.17 -4.23 -30.42
CA ALA A 442 25.95 -4.29 -31.84
C ALA A 442 26.91 -5.36 -32.39
N GLU A 443 26.37 -6.52 -32.74
CA GLU A 443 27.04 -7.68 -33.33
C GLU A 443 27.66 -8.71 -32.35
N LYS A 444 26.96 -9.78 -32.14
CA LYS A 444 27.53 -11.12 -32.35
C LYS A 444 26.62 -11.98 -33.19
#